data_dba98269804a0b1d2f7f5cbc6e201ada
#
_entry.id   dba98269804a0b1d2f7f5cbc6e201ada
#
_cell.length_a   1.000
_cell.length_b   1.000
_cell.length_c   1.000
_cell.angle_alpha   90.00
_cell.angle_beta   90.00
_cell.angle_gamma   90.00
#
_symmetry.space_group_name_H-M   'P 1'
#
loop_
_entity.id
_entity.type
_entity.pdbx_description
1 polymer ?
#
loop_
_entity_poly.entity_id
_entity_poly.type
_entity_poly.pdbx_seq_one_letter_code
_entity_poly.pdbx_strand_id
1 'polypeptide(L)'
;MIEMLGLSFAVPSDCRCALADDKLISFMLPLHPIPLWDYIGRPLLGALFLALLYLQWRRPLRRQHFTMVGRLVRNFVLSIPGFAIVRLLMLPIPWAIGVWAQDRHVGLLNWLELPSWVTLVATFLLMDYAYWWWHWANHMLPLFWRFHNVHHTDLDLDVSTAARFHFGEMLFSVGFLSLAVALFGIAPMMLLIFFITFEAATLFHHSNWRLPINLERILNLIIVTPRMHGIHHSIVQRETNSNWGTIFCWWDKLHCTLRRDIPQDAVTIGVAAYRDENELTLGKLFALPFGRQREWRLPTGEQPDREPRPTDELAE
;
A
#
# COMPACT_ATOMS: atom_id res chain seq x y z
N MET A 1 14.99 23.17 -15.28
CA MET A 1 15.06 22.51 -13.96
C MET A 1 15.39 21.01 -14.07
N ILE A 2 15.09 20.34 -15.19
CA ILE A 2 15.47 18.93 -15.45
C ILE A 2 16.94 18.82 -15.89
N GLU A 3 17.47 19.80 -16.61
CA GLU A 3 18.88 19.85 -17.04
C GLU A 3 19.91 20.09 -15.92
N MET A 4 19.51 20.65 -14.80
CA MET A 4 20.38 20.90 -13.65
C MET A 4 20.76 19.64 -12.85
N LEU A 5 20.15 18.48 -13.12
CA LEU A 5 20.44 17.23 -12.42
C LEU A 5 21.44 16.32 -13.17
N GLY A 6 22.01 16.78 -14.29
CA GLY A 6 23.03 16.02 -15.03
C GLY A 6 22.58 14.68 -15.61
N LEU A 7 21.28 14.47 -15.80
CA LEU A 7 20.70 13.23 -16.30
C LEU A 7 20.67 13.25 -17.84
N SER A 8 21.84 13.03 -18.46
CA SER A 8 21.90 12.75 -19.90
C SER A 8 21.41 11.33 -20.17
N PHE A 9 20.33 11.19 -20.94
CA PHE A 9 19.71 9.90 -21.30
C PHE A 9 20.33 9.25 -22.56
N ALA A 10 21.48 9.72 -23.05
CA ALA A 10 22.15 9.14 -24.20
C ALA A 10 23.17 8.06 -23.77
N VAL A 11 22.85 6.79 -23.98
CA VAL A 11 23.80 5.68 -23.87
C VAL A 11 24.49 5.49 -25.22
N PRO A 12 25.83 5.55 -25.31
CA PRO A 12 26.55 5.29 -26.54
C PRO A 12 26.39 3.83 -26.99
N SER A 13 26.26 3.60 -28.30
CA SER A 13 25.87 2.35 -28.92
C SER A 13 26.88 1.18 -28.85
N ASP A 14 28.11 1.41 -28.43
CA ASP A 14 29.23 0.49 -28.69
C ASP A 14 29.79 -0.28 -27.47
N CYS A 15 29.15 -0.20 -26.29
CA CYS A 15 29.59 -0.89 -25.06
C CYS A 15 28.47 -1.66 -24.34
N ARG A 16 27.51 -2.26 -25.06
CA ARG A 16 26.24 -2.72 -24.43
C ARG A 16 26.31 -4.01 -23.63
N CYS A 17 27.28 -4.90 -23.88
CA CYS A 17 27.28 -6.21 -23.19
C CYS A 17 28.04 -6.22 -21.84
N ALA A 18 29.17 -5.56 -21.72
CA ALA A 18 29.97 -5.63 -20.49
C ALA A 18 29.50 -4.65 -19.39
N LEU A 19 28.94 -3.47 -19.78
CA LEU A 19 28.47 -2.46 -18.82
C LEU A 19 27.09 -2.76 -18.21
N ALA A 20 26.27 -3.60 -18.88
CA ALA A 20 24.98 -4.03 -18.34
C ALA A 20 25.16 -4.94 -17.13
N ASP A 21 26.12 -5.87 -17.21
CA ASP A 21 26.36 -6.85 -16.14
C ASP A 21 26.93 -6.19 -14.88
N ASP A 22 27.88 -5.27 -14.99
CA ASP A 22 28.48 -4.61 -13.83
C ASP A 22 27.52 -3.64 -13.14
N LYS A 23 26.68 -2.92 -13.88
CA LYS A 23 25.65 -2.03 -13.30
C LYS A 23 24.50 -2.82 -12.68
N LEU A 24 24.10 -3.92 -13.29
CA LEU A 24 23.08 -4.82 -12.76
C LEU A 24 23.58 -5.50 -11.48
N ILE A 25 24.81 -6.01 -11.49
CA ILE A 25 25.45 -6.63 -10.33
C ILE A 25 25.65 -5.59 -9.21
N SER A 26 26.12 -4.38 -9.53
CA SER A 26 26.27 -3.29 -8.54
C SER A 26 24.93 -2.88 -7.92
N PHE A 27 23.86 -2.87 -8.70
CA PHE A 27 22.52 -2.54 -8.20
C PHE A 27 21.90 -3.71 -7.39
N MET A 28 22.19 -4.94 -7.75
CA MET A 28 21.71 -6.15 -7.03
C MET A 28 22.43 -6.38 -5.69
N LEU A 29 23.54 -5.66 -5.40
CA LEU A 29 24.16 -5.70 -4.08
C LEU A 29 23.28 -4.86 -3.10
N PRO A 30 22.61 -5.49 -2.13
CA PRO A 30 21.59 -4.84 -1.27
C PRO A 30 22.14 -3.72 -0.38
N LEU A 31 23.46 -3.48 -0.40
CA LEU A 31 24.17 -2.50 0.43
C LEU A 31 24.45 -1.17 -0.29
N HIS A 32 24.26 -1.11 -1.62
CA HIS A 32 24.43 0.16 -2.34
C HIS A 32 23.17 1.04 -2.23
N PRO A 33 23.33 2.35 -2.00
CA PRO A 33 22.21 3.27 -1.96
C PRO A 33 21.53 3.36 -3.33
N ILE A 34 20.19 3.42 -3.32
CA ILE A 34 19.35 3.77 -4.48
C ILE A 34 19.05 5.25 -4.33
N PRO A 35 19.71 6.15 -5.10
CA PRO A 35 19.75 7.57 -4.76
C PRO A 35 18.36 8.21 -4.56
N LEU A 36 17.43 8.01 -5.51
CA LEU A 36 16.08 8.58 -5.39
C LEU A 36 15.32 8.01 -4.18
N TRP A 37 15.48 6.71 -3.89
CA TRP A 37 14.83 6.07 -2.75
C TRP A 37 15.47 6.49 -1.43
N ASP A 38 16.79 6.33 -1.31
CA ASP A 38 17.48 6.48 -0.02
C ASP A 38 17.67 7.96 0.39
N TYR A 39 17.89 8.87 -0.58
CA TYR A 39 18.16 10.29 -0.28
C TYR A 39 16.94 11.21 -0.42
N ILE A 40 15.88 10.79 -1.13
CA ILE A 40 14.69 11.60 -1.33
C ILE A 40 13.44 10.87 -0.81
N GLY A 41 13.14 9.67 -1.31
CA GLY A 41 11.91 8.94 -1.00
C GLY A 41 11.77 8.63 0.48
N ARG A 42 12.75 7.98 1.10
CA ARG A 42 12.72 7.62 2.52
C ARG A 42 12.63 8.84 3.45
N PRO A 43 13.46 9.91 3.30
CA PRO A 43 13.31 11.11 4.11
C PRO A 43 11.96 11.80 3.94
N LEU A 44 11.43 11.85 2.70
CA LEU A 44 10.11 12.42 2.41
C LEU A 44 9.00 11.61 3.09
N LEU A 45 9.01 10.28 2.96
CA LEU A 45 8.04 9.39 3.61
C LEU A 45 8.16 9.47 5.14
N GLY A 46 9.36 9.56 5.68
CA GLY A 46 9.58 9.77 7.12
C GLY A 46 9.02 11.10 7.61
N ALA A 47 9.24 12.18 6.87
CA ALA A 47 8.68 13.50 7.20
C ALA A 47 7.16 13.49 7.10
N LEU A 48 6.58 12.86 6.06
CA LEU A 48 5.14 12.68 5.90
C LEU A 48 4.55 11.87 7.06
N PHE A 49 5.18 10.76 7.45
CA PHE A 49 4.77 9.95 8.59
C PHE A 49 4.68 10.80 9.87
N LEU A 50 5.72 11.57 10.18
CA LEU A 50 5.75 12.43 11.36
C LEU A 50 4.69 13.55 11.29
N ALA A 51 4.49 14.13 10.11
CA ALA A 51 3.45 15.13 9.91
C ALA A 51 2.05 14.54 10.12
N LEU A 52 1.76 13.38 9.55
CA LEU A 52 0.47 12.68 9.72
C LEU A 52 0.28 12.22 11.17
N LEU A 53 1.33 11.77 11.84
CA LEU A 53 1.30 11.42 13.26
C LEU A 53 0.91 12.63 14.13
N TYR A 54 1.50 13.80 13.83
CA TYR A 54 1.14 15.06 14.51
C TYR A 54 -0.29 15.50 14.21
N LEU A 55 -0.71 15.44 12.94
CA LEU A 55 -2.04 15.88 12.50
C LEU A 55 -3.15 15.00 13.08
N GLN A 56 -2.98 13.68 13.09
CA GLN A 56 -3.95 12.77 13.71
C GLN A 56 -4.01 12.90 15.24
N TRP A 57 -2.89 13.23 15.88
CA TRP A 57 -2.86 13.53 17.31
C TRP A 57 -3.65 14.83 17.61
N ARG A 58 -3.50 15.86 16.79
CA ARG A 58 -4.18 17.15 16.96
C ARG A 58 -5.66 17.12 16.58
N ARG A 59 -6.02 16.35 15.57
CA ARG A 59 -7.38 16.28 15.03
C ARG A 59 -7.72 14.83 14.67
N PRO A 60 -7.99 13.97 15.67
CA PRO A 60 -8.32 12.57 15.41
C PRO A 60 -9.68 12.45 14.71
N LEU A 61 -9.75 11.58 13.72
CA LEU A 61 -10.99 11.26 13.00
C LEU A 61 -11.87 10.33 13.82
N ARG A 62 -11.24 9.28 14.40
CA ARG A 62 -11.90 8.27 15.23
C ARG A 62 -11.28 8.27 16.62
N ARG A 63 -12.09 7.93 17.63
CA ARG A 63 -11.59 7.76 19.00
C ARG A 63 -10.69 6.51 19.03
N GLN A 64 -9.51 6.66 19.59
CA GLN A 64 -8.59 5.55 19.82
C GLN A 64 -8.82 4.94 21.20
N HIS A 65 -8.74 3.63 21.29
CA HIS A 65 -8.96 2.84 22.51
C HIS A 65 -7.65 2.42 23.17
N PHE A 66 -6.57 2.30 22.39
CA PHE A 66 -5.27 1.82 22.87
C PHE A 66 -4.20 2.91 22.85
N THR A 67 -3.16 2.72 23.65
CA THR A 67 -2.06 3.67 23.70
C THR A 67 -1.30 3.73 22.38
N MET A 68 -1.12 4.94 21.86
CA MET A 68 -0.42 5.18 20.60
C MET A 68 1.00 4.58 20.59
N VAL A 69 1.77 4.76 21.69
CA VAL A 69 3.15 4.29 21.77
C VAL A 69 3.24 2.77 21.69
N GLY A 70 2.38 2.04 22.45
CA GLY A 70 2.37 0.58 22.42
C GLY A 70 2.05 0.03 21.02
N ARG A 71 1.13 0.68 20.31
CA ARG A 71 0.77 0.31 18.94
C ARG A 71 1.88 0.62 17.93
N LEU A 72 2.48 1.81 18.01
CA LEU A 72 3.64 2.18 17.18
C LEU A 72 4.76 1.13 17.32
N VAL A 73 5.15 0.79 18.54
CA VAL A 73 6.21 -0.21 18.80
C VAL A 73 5.82 -1.56 18.20
N ARG A 74 4.60 -2.04 18.46
CA ARG A 74 4.11 -3.33 17.94
C ARG A 74 4.11 -3.37 16.41
N ASN A 75 3.56 -2.34 15.76
CA ASN A 75 3.44 -2.27 14.31
C ASN A 75 4.81 -2.17 13.64
N PHE A 76 5.73 -1.35 14.16
CA PHE A 76 7.08 -1.25 13.62
C PHE A 76 7.92 -2.52 13.83
N VAL A 77 7.86 -3.16 15.01
CA VAL A 77 8.58 -4.41 15.25
C VAL A 77 8.06 -5.52 14.35
N LEU A 78 6.74 -5.61 14.15
CA LEU A 78 6.13 -6.56 13.22
C LEU A 78 6.62 -6.35 11.77
N SER A 79 6.84 -5.10 11.36
CA SER A 79 7.26 -4.76 9.99
C SER A 79 8.77 -4.90 9.72
N ILE A 80 9.62 -5.10 10.73
CA ILE A 80 11.08 -5.22 10.52
C ILE A 80 11.45 -6.24 9.44
N PRO A 81 10.94 -7.50 9.46
CA PRO A 81 11.24 -8.45 8.39
C PRO A 81 10.68 -8.01 7.04
N GLY A 82 9.52 -7.33 7.01
CA GLY A 82 8.95 -6.74 5.81
C GLY A 82 9.84 -5.66 5.19
N PHE A 83 10.39 -4.76 6.00
CA PHE A 83 11.35 -3.75 5.53
C PHE A 83 12.62 -4.37 4.95
N ALA A 84 13.09 -5.48 5.53
CA ALA A 84 14.21 -6.23 4.95
C ALA A 84 13.84 -6.78 3.57
N ILE A 85 12.65 -7.36 3.41
CA ILE A 85 12.18 -7.86 2.11
C ILE A 85 12.03 -6.72 1.09
N VAL A 86 11.48 -5.58 1.49
CA VAL A 86 11.40 -4.40 0.61
C VAL A 86 12.80 -4.01 0.12
N ARG A 87 13.76 -3.92 1.01
CA ARG A 87 15.13 -3.51 0.66
C ARG A 87 15.88 -4.54 -0.17
N LEU A 88 15.76 -5.82 0.18
CA LEU A 88 16.57 -6.91 -0.40
C LEU A 88 15.95 -7.54 -1.64
N LEU A 89 14.63 -7.48 -1.79
CA LEU A 89 13.91 -8.19 -2.85
C LEU A 89 12.98 -7.26 -3.65
N MET A 90 12.10 -6.51 -2.98
CA MET A 90 11.03 -5.75 -3.64
C MET A 90 11.55 -4.54 -4.43
N LEU A 91 12.64 -3.92 -4.01
CA LEU A 91 13.28 -2.87 -4.79
C LEU A 91 14.16 -3.44 -5.92
N PRO A 92 15.12 -4.36 -5.67
CA PRO A 92 16.05 -4.78 -6.72
C PRO A 92 15.44 -5.72 -7.78
N ILE A 93 14.56 -6.66 -7.40
CA ILE A 93 14.04 -7.64 -8.37
C ILE A 93 13.13 -6.98 -9.43
N PRO A 94 12.06 -6.24 -9.08
CA PRO A 94 11.24 -5.55 -10.07
C PRO A 94 12.03 -4.50 -10.86
N TRP A 95 13.02 -3.84 -10.25
CA TRP A 95 13.93 -2.94 -10.96
C TRP A 95 14.69 -3.68 -12.06
N ALA A 96 15.34 -4.80 -11.74
CA ALA A 96 16.08 -5.61 -12.71
C ALA A 96 15.17 -6.11 -13.83
N ILE A 97 13.94 -6.52 -13.50
CA ILE A 97 12.92 -6.92 -14.49
C ILE A 97 12.54 -5.73 -15.39
N GLY A 98 12.39 -4.52 -14.83
CA GLY A 98 12.12 -3.32 -15.59
C GLY A 98 13.24 -2.98 -16.59
N VAL A 99 14.51 -3.08 -16.17
CA VAL A 99 15.68 -2.93 -17.05
C VAL A 99 15.63 -3.99 -18.18
N TRP A 100 15.45 -5.25 -17.82
CA TRP A 100 15.34 -6.35 -18.78
C TRP A 100 14.19 -6.13 -19.78
N ALA A 101 13.04 -5.70 -19.30
CA ALA A 101 11.86 -5.45 -20.13
C ALA A 101 12.10 -4.30 -21.13
N GLN A 102 12.78 -3.23 -20.73
CA GLN A 102 13.19 -2.16 -21.62
C GLN A 102 14.19 -2.63 -22.67
N ASP A 103 15.25 -3.35 -22.28
CA ASP A 103 16.30 -3.82 -23.19
C ASP A 103 15.77 -4.83 -24.22
N ARG A 104 14.75 -5.59 -23.86
CA ARG A 104 14.13 -6.62 -24.73
C ARG A 104 12.86 -6.16 -25.41
N HIS A 105 12.44 -4.88 -25.21
CA HIS A 105 11.18 -4.35 -25.72
C HIS A 105 9.97 -5.22 -25.34
N VAL A 106 9.95 -5.74 -24.09
CA VAL A 106 8.86 -6.56 -23.54
C VAL A 106 7.93 -5.69 -22.70
N GLY A 107 6.63 -5.99 -22.78
CA GLY A 107 5.58 -5.34 -21.99
C GLY A 107 4.89 -4.19 -22.73
N LEU A 108 3.66 -3.93 -22.30
CA LEU A 108 2.71 -3.05 -23.01
C LEU A 108 3.29 -1.67 -23.35
N LEU A 109 3.89 -0.98 -22.38
CA LEU A 109 4.38 0.39 -22.57
C LEU A 109 5.64 0.45 -23.45
N ASN A 110 6.44 -0.61 -23.50
CA ASN A 110 7.62 -0.66 -24.38
C ASN A 110 7.24 -0.89 -25.85
N TRP A 111 6.03 -1.40 -26.14
CA TRP A 111 5.52 -1.58 -27.51
C TRP A 111 4.87 -0.32 -28.07
N LEU A 112 4.42 0.61 -27.20
CA LEU A 112 3.61 1.75 -27.60
C LEU A 112 4.42 3.00 -27.97
N GLU A 113 5.72 3.05 -27.68
CA GLU A 113 6.64 4.17 -27.95
C GLU A 113 6.05 5.56 -27.57
N LEU A 114 5.47 5.65 -26.38
CA LEU A 114 4.77 6.84 -25.90
C LEU A 114 5.74 7.91 -25.40
N PRO A 115 5.38 9.20 -25.49
CA PRO A 115 6.12 10.28 -24.81
C PRO A 115 6.26 10.00 -23.32
N SER A 116 7.41 10.37 -22.70
CA SER A 116 7.74 10.03 -21.31
C SER A 116 6.68 10.46 -20.29
N TRP A 117 6.01 11.60 -20.48
CA TRP A 117 4.94 12.05 -19.60
C TRP A 117 3.68 11.18 -19.71
N VAL A 118 3.35 10.70 -20.94
CA VAL A 118 2.24 9.75 -21.15
C VAL A 118 2.56 8.41 -20.52
N THR A 119 3.79 7.92 -20.70
CA THR A 119 4.26 6.68 -20.08
C THR A 119 4.21 6.76 -18.56
N LEU A 120 4.56 7.92 -17.96
CA LEU A 120 4.44 8.12 -16.52
C LEU A 120 2.99 8.03 -16.06
N VAL A 121 2.07 8.74 -16.71
CA VAL A 121 0.63 8.69 -16.38
C VAL A 121 0.09 7.27 -16.55
N ALA A 122 0.42 6.60 -17.66
CA ALA A 122 0.02 5.22 -17.90
C ALA A 122 0.58 4.26 -16.85
N THR A 123 1.85 4.45 -16.43
CA THR A 123 2.44 3.69 -15.32
C THR A 123 1.61 3.83 -14.05
N PHE A 124 1.23 5.05 -13.67
CA PHE A 124 0.40 5.27 -12.47
C PHE A 124 -0.95 4.58 -12.58
N LEU A 125 -1.64 4.71 -13.71
CA LEU A 125 -2.96 4.11 -13.90
C LEU A 125 -2.89 2.57 -13.92
N LEU A 126 -1.94 2.00 -14.66
CA LEU A 126 -1.81 0.53 -14.78
C LEU A 126 -1.36 -0.10 -13.45
N MET A 127 -0.38 0.50 -12.78
CA MET A 127 0.14 -0.03 -11.53
C MET A 127 -0.87 0.11 -10.40
N ASP A 128 -1.53 1.26 -10.25
CA ASP A 128 -2.53 1.44 -9.20
C ASP A 128 -3.76 0.55 -9.42
N TYR A 129 -4.17 0.34 -10.69
CA TYR A 129 -5.22 -0.63 -11.01
C TYR A 129 -4.79 -2.07 -10.72
N ALA A 130 -3.54 -2.44 -11.03
CA ALA A 130 -3.02 -3.75 -10.66
C ALA A 130 -2.99 -3.94 -9.12
N TYR A 131 -2.60 -2.90 -8.37
CA TYR A 131 -2.64 -2.95 -6.91
C TYR A 131 -4.05 -3.03 -6.34
N TRP A 132 -5.07 -2.45 -7.00
CA TRP A 132 -6.47 -2.67 -6.65
C TRP A 132 -6.83 -4.16 -6.75
N TRP A 133 -6.45 -4.84 -7.84
CA TRP A 133 -6.64 -6.30 -8.00
C TRP A 133 -5.83 -7.11 -6.99
N TRP A 134 -4.63 -6.67 -6.68
CA TRP A 134 -3.81 -7.30 -5.64
C TRP A 134 -4.46 -7.19 -4.26
N HIS A 135 -4.96 -6.03 -3.90
CA HIS A 135 -5.66 -5.81 -2.64
C HIS A 135 -6.95 -6.62 -2.57
N TRP A 136 -7.76 -6.62 -3.64
CA TRP A 136 -8.90 -7.51 -3.77
C TRP A 136 -8.51 -8.99 -3.57
N ALA A 137 -7.45 -9.45 -4.21
CA ALA A 137 -6.96 -10.82 -4.08
C ALA A 137 -6.53 -11.15 -2.64
N ASN A 138 -5.90 -10.21 -1.94
CA ASN A 138 -5.54 -10.37 -0.53
C ASN A 138 -6.75 -10.56 0.38
N HIS A 139 -7.91 -10.00 0.05
CA HIS A 139 -9.15 -10.20 0.78
C HIS A 139 -9.91 -11.47 0.36
N MET A 140 -9.96 -11.75 -0.93
CA MET A 140 -10.86 -12.76 -1.49
C MET A 140 -10.22 -14.14 -1.61
N LEU A 141 -8.90 -14.25 -1.70
CA LEU A 141 -8.20 -15.53 -1.80
C LEU A 141 -7.71 -16.00 -0.42
N PRO A 142 -8.17 -17.18 0.07
CA PRO A 142 -7.88 -17.62 1.43
C PRO A 142 -6.39 -17.71 1.78
N LEU A 143 -5.52 -17.99 0.79
CA LEU A 143 -4.07 -18.02 0.99
C LEU A 143 -3.53 -16.63 1.35
N PHE A 144 -3.91 -15.61 0.59
CA PHE A 144 -3.41 -14.26 0.78
C PHE A 144 -4.06 -13.57 1.99
N TRP A 145 -5.36 -13.80 2.21
CA TRP A 145 -6.05 -13.30 3.39
C TRP A 145 -5.36 -13.69 4.71
N ARG A 146 -4.80 -14.89 4.80
CA ARG A 146 -4.07 -15.33 6.01
C ARG A 146 -3.00 -14.33 6.44
N PHE A 147 -2.27 -13.78 5.47
CA PHE A 147 -1.19 -12.83 5.72
C PHE A 147 -1.72 -11.41 5.88
N HIS A 148 -2.66 -11.01 5.03
CA HIS A 148 -3.29 -9.70 5.06
C HIS A 148 -4.20 -9.49 6.28
N ASN A 149 -4.77 -10.57 6.82
CA ASN A 149 -5.51 -10.55 8.07
C ASN A 149 -4.69 -9.96 9.24
N VAL A 150 -3.36 -10.17 9.28
CA VAL A 150 -2.46 -9.56 10.27
C VAL A 150 -2.54 -8.03 10.24
N HIS A 151 -2.63 -7.45 9.04
CA HIS A 151 -2.82 -6.02 8.82
C HIS A 151 -4.16 -5.55 9.40
N HIS A 152 -5.24 -6.25 9.09
CA HIS A 152 -6.60 -5.92 9.53
C HIS A 152 -6.88 -6.18 11.01
N THR A 153 -6.06 -7.00 11.71
CA THR A 153 -6.26 -7.26 13.15
C THR A 153 -5.85 -6.12 14.07
N ASP A 154 -5.40 -4.97 13.55
CA ASP A 154 -5.21 -3.78 14.40
C ASP A 154 -6.57 -3.33 14.95
N LEU A 155 -6.66 -3.10 16.26
CA LEU A 155 -7.92 -2.75 16.92
C LEU A 155 -8.23 -1.25 16.89
N ASP A 156 -7.27 -0.46 16.49
CA ASP A 156 -7.40 0.95 16.12
C ASP A 156 -6.72 1.19 14.77
N LEU A 157 -7.10 2.24 14.05
CA LEU A 157 -6.47 2.61 12.78
C LEU A 157 -5.75 3.94 12.94
N ASP A 158 -4.45 3.95 12.60
CA ASP A 158 -3.65 5.17 12.52
C ASP A 158 -2.49 5.01 11.51
N VAL A 159 -1.70 6.06 11.32
CA VAL A 159 -0.60 6.07 10.35
C VAL A 159 0.38 4.92 10.53
N SER A 160 0.54 4.35 11.73
CA SER A 160 1.44 3.21 11.96
C SER A 160 0.88 1.90 11.42
N THR A 161 -0.44 1.80 11.26
CA THR A 161 -1.08 0.63 10.66
C THR A 161 -0.64 0.44 9.20
N ALA A 162 -0.25 1.52 8.51
CA ALA A 162 0.37 1.48 7.18
C ALA A 162 1.65 0.64 7.11
N ALA A 163 2.35 0.46 8.23
CA ALA A 163 3.54 -0.39 8.29
C ALA A 163 3.23 -1.84 8.75
N ARG A 164 2.00 -2.12 9.21
CA ARG A 164 1.60 -3.37 9.84
C ARG A 164 1.38 -4.50 8.83
N PHE A 165 2.42 -4.92 8.11
CA PHE A 165 2.33 -6.03 7.17
C PHE A 165 3.15 -7.23 7.64
N HIS A 166 2.60 -8.44 7.41
CA HIS A 166 3.35 -9.66 7.64
C HIS A 166 4.37 -9.87 6.51
N PHE A 167 5.57 -10.34 6.86
CA PHE A 167 6.65 -10.56 5.89
C PHE A 167 6.24 -11.52 4.75
N GLY A 168 5.36 -12.48 5.01
CA GLY A 168 4.84 -13.40 3.99
C GLY A 168 4.03 -12.68 2.91
N GLU A 169 3.23 -11.68 3.28
CA GLU A 169 2.54 -10.83 2.31
C GLU A 169 3.52 -10.04 1.44
N MET A 170 4.59 -9.51 2.05
CA MET A 170 5.64 -8.82 1.31
C MET A 170 6.34 -9.73 0.30
N LEU A 171 6.56 -11.01 0.64
CA LEU A 171 7.14 -11.98 -0.30
C LEU A 171 6.22 -12.25 -1.49
N PHE A 172 4.92 -12.43 -1.28
CA PHE A 172 3.96 -12.55 -2.39
C PHE A 172 3.90 -11.28 -3.23
N SER A 173 3.97 -10.11 -2.58
CA SER A 173 3.96 -8.81 -3.26
C SER A 173 5.19 -8.62 -4.16
N VAL A 174 6.36 -9.18 -3.82
CA VAL A 174 7.53 -9.19 -4.72
C VAL A 174 7.19 -9.89 -6.03
N GLY A 175 6.58 -11.07 -5.96
CA GLY A 175 6.18 -11.84 -7.15
C GLY A 175 5.14 -11.10 -7.99
N PHE A 176 4.10 -10.57 -7.34
CA PHE A 176 3.06 -9.79 -7.99
C PHE A 176 3.62 -8.54 -8.68
N LEU A 177 4.42 -7.74 -7.98
CA LEU A 177 5.03 -6.53 -8.51
C LEU A 177 5.95 -6.83 -9.70
N SER A 178 6.75 -7.90 -9.59
CA SER A 178 7.63 -8.38 -10.65
C SER A 178 6.87 -8.75 -11.92
N LEU A 179 5.75 -9.46 -11.76
CA LEU A 179 4.87 -9.84 -12.87
C LEU A 179 4.23 -8.59 -13.52
N ALA A 180 3.72 -7.65 -12.72
CA ALA A 180 3.12 -6.42 -13.22
C ALA A 180 4.14 -5.57 -14.00
N VAL A 181 5.37 -5.44 -13.48
CA VAL A 181 6.46 -4.72 -14.17
C VAL A 181 6.79 -5.36 -15.51
N ALA A 182 6.88 -6.69 -15.57
CA ALA A 182 7.15 -7.40 -16.81
C ALA A 182 6.01 -7.26 -17.83
N LEU A 183 4.75 -7.44 -17.40
CA LEU A 183 3.57 -7.38 -18.26
C LEU A 183 3.35 -5.98 -18.84
N PHE A 184 3.50 -4.97 -18.01
CA PHE A 184 3.28 -3.58 -18.45
C PHE A 184 4.53 -2.94 -19.05
N GLY A 185 5.72 -3.51 -18.88
CA GLY A 185 6.97 -2.92 -19.38
C GLY A 185 7.33 -1.63 -18.63
N ILE A 186 7.19 -1.63 -17.30
CA ILE A 186 7.39 -0.44 -16.49
C ILE A 186 8.88 -0.08 -16.40
N ALA A 187 9.23 1.14 -16.79
CA ALA A 187 10.57 1.67 -16.66
C ALA A 187 10.99 1.79 -15.18
N PRO A 188 12.23 1.40 -14.80
CA PRO A 188 12.66 1.36 -13.41
C PRO A 188 12.49 2.67 -12.65
N MET A 189 12.82 3.81 -13.28
CA MET A 189 12.66 5.12 -12.65
C MET A 189 11.18 5.49 -12.42
N MET A 190 10.29 5.15 -13.37
CA MET A 190 8.85 5.39 -13.24
C MET A 190 8.24 4.49 -12.16
N LEU A 191 8.72 3.24 -12.05
CA LEU A 191 8.35 2.34 -10.97
C LEU A 191 8.72 2.93 -9.61
N LEU A 192 9.90 3.50 -9.46
CA LEU A 192 10.37 4.06 -8.20
C LEU A 192 9.56 5.32 -7.80
N ILE A 193 9.24 6.19 -8.76
CA ILE A 193 8.36 7.36 -8.53
C ILE A 193 6.97 6.90 -8.12
N PHE A 194 6.41 5.91 -8.82
CA PHE A 194 5.13 5.30 -8.45
C PHE A 194 5.19 4.73 -7.03
N PHE A 195 6.23 3.96 -6.68
CA PHE A 195 6.36 3.31 -5.38
C PHE A 195 6.42 4.33 -4.22
N ILE A 196 7.17 5.43 -4.37
CA ILE A 196 7.20 6.52 -3.38
C ILE A 196 5.81 7.15 -3.21
N THR A 197 5.09 7.37 -4.31
CA THR A 197 3.74 7.95 -4.27
C THR A 197 2.72 6.97 -3.66
N PHE A 198 2.83 5.70 -3.98
CA PHE A 198 2.00 4.63 -3.42
C PHE A 198 2.17 4.53 -1.89
N GLU A 199 3.40 4.54 -1.39
CA GLU A 199 3.69 4.54 0.05
C GLU A 199 3.17 5.81 0.72
N ALA A 200 3.31 6.98 0.08
CA ALA A 200 2.75 8.23 0.60
C ALA A 200 1.22 8.19 0.70
N ALA A 201 0.54 7.65 -0.31
CA ALA A 201 -0.92 7.44 -0.29
C ALA A 201 -1.32 6.44 0.81
N THR A 202 -0.56 5.35 0.98
CA THR A 202 -0.76 4.35 2.03
C THR A 202 -0.65 4.96 3.42
N LEU A 203 0.37 5.77 3.69
CA LEU A 203 0.49 6.51 4.94
C LEU A 203 -0.70 7.46 5.16
N PHE A 204 -1.11 8.17 4.11
CA PHE A 204 -2.19 9.15 4.19
C PHE A 204 -3.53 8.50 4.53
N HIS A 205 -3.97 7.50 3.79
CA HIS A 205 -5.30 6.93 3.97
C HIS A 205 -5.40 6.04 5.23
N HIS A 206 -4.30 5.50 5.75
CA HIS A 206 -4.28 4.83 7.06
C HIS A 206 -4.31 5.81 8.23
N SER A 207 -3.97 7.09 8.02
CA SER A 207 -3.92 8.04 9.11
C SER A 207 -5.30 8.19 9.79
N ASN A 208 -5.29 8.48 11.08
CA ASN A 208 -6.49 8.86 11.83
C ASN A 208 -6.73 10.37 11.80
N TRP A 209 -6.34 11.04 10.72
CA TRP A 209 -6.46 12.48 10.60
C TRP A 209 -7.86 12.88 10.12
N ARG A 210 -8.51 13.75 10.90
CA ARG A 210 -9.80 14.37 10.53
C ARG A 210 -9.56 15.53 9.58
N LEU A 211 -9.77 15.28 8.31
CA LEU A 211 -9.79 16.32 7.27
C LEU A 211 -11.01 17.23 7.44
N PRO A 212 -10.90 18.53 7.07
CA PRO A 212 -12.08 19.36 6.86
C PRO A 212 -13.01 18.71 5.83
N ILE A 213 -14.29 18.56 6.17
CA ILE A 213 -15.23 17.75 5.36
C ILE A 213 -15.34 18.24 3.91
N ASN A 214 -15.31 19.55 3.67
CA ASN A 214 -15.38 20.10 2.32
C ASN A 214 -14.13 19.75 1.48
N LEU A 215 -12.95 19.73 2.11
CA LEU A 215 -11.71 19.28 1.46
C LEU A 215 -11.78 17.78 1.17
N GLU A 216 -12.26 16.99 2.11
CA GLU A 216 -12.39 15.56 1.94
C GLU A 216 -13.37 15.19 0.84
N ARG A 217 -14.50 15.91 0.70
CA ARG A 217 -15.45 15.75 -0.42
C ARG A 217 -14.81 15.98 -1.79
N ILE A 218 -13.85 16.89 -1.88
CA ILE A 218 -13.10 17.14 -3.12
C ILE A 218 -12.06 16.04 -3.35
N LEU A 219 -11.27 15.71 -2.34
CA LEU A 219 -10.20 14.73 -2.43
C LEU A 219 -10.73 13.33 -2.80
N ASN A 220 -11.85 12.91 -2.21
CA ASN A 220 -12.41 11.59 -2.46
C ASN A 220 -13.13 11.44 -3.81
N LEU A 221 -13.09 12.45 -4.68
CA LEU A 221 -13.42 12.30 -6.09
C LEU A 221 -12.28 11.64 -6.88
N ILE A 222 -11.06 11.71 -6.34
CA ILE A 222 -9.83 11.29 -7.02
C ILE A 222 -9.06 10.26 -6.21
N ILE A 223 -8.79 10.55 -4.93
CA ILE A 223 -7.91 9.73 -4.08
C ILE A 223 -8.65 9.08 -2.92
N VAL A 224 -8.08 7.98 -2.44
CA VAL A 224 -8.55 7.30 -1.23
C VAL A 224 -8.24 8.15 0.00
N THR A 225 -9.23 8.36 0.87
CA THR A 225 -9.12 9.19 2.07
C THR A 225 -9.17 8.36 3.36
N PRO A 226 -8.76 8.93 4.52
CA PRO A 226 -8.83 8.22 5.80
C PRO A 226 -10.23 7.73 6.20
N ARG A 227 -11.31 8.42 5.77
CA ARG A 227 -12.70 7.95 5.99
C ARG A 227 -13.01 6.72 5.16
N MET A 228 -12.66 6.73 3.88
CA MET A 228 -12.90 5.60 2.98
C MET A 228 -12.16 4.36 3.46
N HIS A 229 -10.87 4.51 3.76
CA HIS A 229 -10.03 3.40 4.19
C HIS A 229 -10.39 2.91 5.60
N GLY A 230 -10.90 3.80 6.46
CA GLY A 230 -11.45 3.41 7.77
C GLY A 230 -12.67 2.48 7.66
N ILE A 231 -13.52 2.66 6.65
CA ILE A 231 -14.64 1.73 6.37
C ILE A 231 -14.09 0.36 5.96
N HIS A 232 -13.06 0.33 5.12
CA HIS A 232 -12.36 -0.88 4.72
C HIS A 232 -11.73 -1.65 5.91
N HIS A 233 -11.35 -0.97 6.98
CA HIS A 233 -10.85 -1.59 8.21
C HIS A 233 -11.94 -1.93 9.26
N SER A 234 -13.22 -1.91 8.90
CA SER A 234 -14.34 -2.20 9.78
C SER A 234 -14.41 -3.69 10.16
N ILE A 235 -14.97 -4.01 11.34
CA ILE A 235 -15.31 -5.39 11.72
C ILE A 235 -16.49 -5.96 10.91
N VAL A 236 -17.24 -5.15 10.17
CA VAL A 236 -18.34 -5.60 9.32
C VAL A 236 -17.78 -6.10 8.00
N GLN A 237 -17.88 -7.40 7.71
CA GLN A 237 -17.21 -8.06 6.60
C GLN A 237 -17.50 -7.41 5.23
N ARG A 238 -18.73 -6.98 4.96
CA ARG A 238 -19.09 -6.31 3.70
C ARG A 238 -18.48 -4.90 3.56
N GLU A 239 -18.15 -4.25 4.70
CA GLU A 239 -17.44 -2.98 4.73
C GLU A 239 -15.96 -3.20 4.49
N THR A 240 -15.37 -4.22 5.12
CA THR A 240 -13.98 -4.64 4.89
C THR A 240 -13.75 -5.06 3.43
N ASN A 241 -14.73 -5.70 2.80
CA ASN A 241 -14.68 -6.10 1.40
C ASN A 241 -15.14 -4.96 0.46
N SER A 242 -14.69 -3.74 0.72
CA SER A 242 -14.93 -2.53 -0.09
C SER A 242 -13.72 -1.61 -0.03
N ASN A 243 -13.67 -0.57 -0.88
CA ASN A 243 -12.62 0.46 -0.87
C ASN A 243 -11.20 -0.13 -0.95
N TRP A 244 -10.93 -0.97 -1.94
CA TRP A 244 -9.63 -1.60 -2.16
C TRP A 244 -8.61 -0.71 -2.88
N GLY A 245 -9.00 0.49 -3.33
CA GLY A 245 -8.10 1.47 -3.92
C GLY A 245 -6.99 1.89 -2.98
N THR A 246 -5.83 2.24 -3.53
CA THR A 246 -4.69 2.76 -2.77
C THR A 246 -4.45 4.24 -3.06
N ILE A 247 -4.19 4.61 -4.32
CA ILE A 247 -4.05 6.01 -4.73
C ILE A 247 -5.41 6.53 -5.19
N PHE A 248 -5.96 5.95 -6.27
CA PHE A 248 -7.19 6.42 -6.88
C PHE A 248 -8.41 5.62 -6.41
N CYS A 249 -9.46 6.32 -5.99
CA CYS A 249 -10.76 5.71 -5.66
C CYS A 249 -11.59 5.35 -6.90
N TRP A 250 -11.10 5.65 -8.10
CA TRP A 250 -11.80 5.40 -9.36
C TRP A 250 -12.04 3.92 -9.62
N TRP A 251 -11.12 3.07 -9.19
CA TRP A 251 -11.22 1.61 -9.34
C TRP A 251 -12.36 1.05 -8.53
N ASP A 252 -12.55 1.53 -7.30
CA ASP A 252 -13.70 1.15 -6.48
C ASP A 252 -15.01 1.63 -7.08
N LYS A 253 -15.03 2.82 -7.68
CA LYS A 253 -16.19 3.31 -8.42
C LYS A 253 -16.48 2.45 -9.66
N LEU A 254 -15.43 2.09 -10.42
CA LEU A 254 -15.54 1.24 -11.61
C LEU A 254 -16.11 -0.15 -11.27
N HIS A 255 -15.69 -0.73 -10.15
CA HIS A 255 -16.08 -2.07 -9.71
C HIS A 255 -17.27 -2.07 -8.73
N CYS A 256 -17.93 -0.93 -8.50
CA CYS A 256 -19.07 -0.79 -7.58
C CYS A 256 -18.74 -1.22 -6.13
N THR A 257 -17.52 -1.02 -5.71
CA THR A 257 -17.01 -1.33 -4.36
C THR A 257 -16.74 -0.08 -3.52
N LEU A 258 -16.99 1.11 -4.07
CA LEU A 258 -16.83 2.38 -3.36
C LEU A 258 -17.88 2.52 -2.26
N ARG A 259 -17.43 2.72 -1.02
CA ARG A 259 -18.30 3.02 0.13
C ARG A 259 -17.82 4.27 0.87
N ARG A 260 -18.76 5.18 1.13
CA ARG A 260 -18.52 6.46 1.83
C ARG A 260 -19.64 6.78 2.84
N ASP A 261 -20.65 5.95 2.90
CA ASP A 261 -21.92 6.12 3.57
C ASP A 261 -21.88 5.82 5.08
N ILE A 262 -20.73 5.39 5.63
CA ILE A 262 -20.63 4.99 7.03
C ILE A 262 -20.01 6.12 7.87
N PRO A 263 -20.74 6.64 8.90
CA PRO A 263 -20.19 7.58 9.85
C PRO A 263 -18.99 6.99 10.62
N GLN A 264 -17.97 7.80 10.84
CA GLN A 264 -16.71 7.29 11.40
C GLN A 264 -16.80 6.92 12.89
N ASP A 265 -17.73 7.48 13.62
CA ASP A 265 -18.06 7.11 15.01
C ASP A 265 -18.77 5.76 15.12
N ALA A 266 -19.41 5.31 14.02
CA ALA A 266 -20.03 4.01 13.93
C ALA A 266 -19.08 2.89 13.45
N VAL A 267 -17.90 3.25 12.92
CA VAL A 267 -16.91 2.25 12.45
C VAL A 267 -16.15 1.70 13.65
N THR A 268 -16.24 0.39 13.84
CA THR A 268 -15.37 -0.36 14.77
C THR A 268 -14.24 -0.99 13.97
N ILE A 269 -13.00 -0.65 14.29
CA ILE A 269 -11.80 -1.09 13.56
C ILE A 269 -11.41 -2.52 13.95
N GLY A 270 -10.93 -3.30 13.00
CA GLY A 270 -10.32 -4.62 13.21
C GLY A 270 -11.05 -5.76 12.51
N VAL A 271 -10.78 -6.99 12.93
CA VAL A 271 -11.43 -8.21 12.47
C VAL A 271 -12.31 -8.75 13.58
N ALA A 272 -13.55 -9.11 13.25
CA ALA A 272 -14.55 -9.56 14.23
C ALA A 272 -14.05 -10.70 15.14
N ALA A 273 -13.29 -11.64 14.58
CA ALA A 273 -12.80 -12.82 15.29
C ALA A 273 -11.62 -12.56 16.24
N TYR A 274 -10.98 -11.39 16.18
CA TYR A 274 -9.74 -11.06 16.93
C TYR A 274 -9.93 -9.75 17.70
N ARG A 275 -10.66 -9.79 18.82
CA ARG A 275 -11.01 -8.60 19.61
C ARG A 275 -10.24 -8.44 20.91
N ASP A 276 -9.50 -9.47 21.34
CA ASP A 276 -8.68 -9.44 22.54
C ASP A 276 -7.24 -9.03 22.20
N GLU A 277 -6.74 -7.94 22.80
CA GLU A 277 -5.37 -7.47 22.62
C GLU A 277 -4.33 -8.51 23.02
N ASN A 278 -4.63 -9.35 24.00
CA ASN A 278 -3.76 -10.44 24.44
C ASN A 278 -3.57 -11.53 23.37
N GLU A 279 -4.46 -11.61 22.40
CA GLU A 279 -4.32 -12.48 21.23
C GLU A 279 -3.50 -11.85 20.10
N LEU A 280 -3.16 -10.57 20.17
CA LEU A 280 -2.47 -9.80 19.15
C LEU A 280 -1.02 -9.42 19.58
N THR A 281 -0.39 -10.27 20.38
CA THR A 281 1.03 -10.13 20.69
C THR A 281 1.90 -10.43 19.46
N LEU A 282 3.12 -9.90 19.43
CA LEU A 282 4.03 -10.06 18.26
C LEU A 282 4.19 -11.53 17.84
N GLY A 283 4.43 -12.43 18.79
CA GLY A 283 4.58 -13.86 18.48
C GLY A 283 3.32 -14.46 17.86
N LYS A 284 2.14 -14.09 18.36
CA LYS A 284 0.85 -14.56 17.82
C LYS A 284 0.57 -13.95 16.45
N LEU A 285 0.93 -12.69 16.21
CA LEU A 285 0.80 -12.06 14.90
C LEU A 285 1.68 -12.70 13.84
N PHE A 286 2.93 -13.05 14.19
CA PHE A 286 3.81 -13.81 13.28
C PHE A 286 3.30 -15.24 13.03
N ALA A 287 2.63 -15.87 13.98
CA ALA A 287 2.09 -17.22 13.85
C ALA A 287 0.72 -17.26 13.14
N LEU A 288 -0.04 -16.15 13.15
CA LEU A 288 -1.43 -16.08 12.72
C LEU A 288 -1.67 -16.61 11.30
N PRO A 289 -0.85 -16.31 10.28
CA PRO A 289 -1.05 -16.84 8.93
C PRO A 289 -0.95 -18.36 8.81
N PHE A 290 -0.20 -18.99 9.70
CA PHE A 290 0.08 -20.42 9.67
C PHE A 290 -0.91 -21.24 10.50
N GLY A 291 -1.71 -20.57 11.34
CA GLY A 291 -2.77 -21.19 12.13
C GLY A 291 -4.08 -21.38 11.36
N ARG A 292 -5.08 -21.99 12.03
CA ARG A 292 -6.45 -22.04 11.53
C ARG A 292 -7.03 -20.63 11.52
N GLN A 293 -7.52 -20.19 10.37
CA GLN A 293 -8.23 -18.91 10.28
C GLN A 293 -9.62 -19.07 10.91
N ARG A 294 -10.02 -18.06 11.70
CA ARG A 294 -11.33 -18.03 12.38
C ARG A 294 -12.41 -17.55 11.40
N GLU A 295 -13.65 -17.97 11.65
CA GLU A 295 -14.81 -17.41 10.95
C GLU A 295 -14.98 -15.93 11.29
N TRP A 296 -15.62 -15.18 10.40
CA TRP A 296 -15.90 -13.75 10.59
C TRP A 296 -17.05 -13.55 11.59
N ARG A 297 -16.79 -13.82 12.86
CA ARG A 297 -17.74 -13.73 13.97
C ARG A 297 -17.05 -13.13 15.20
N LEU A 298 -17.82 -12.40 15.99
CA LEU A 298 -17.38 -11.97 17.32
C LEU A 298 -17.14 -13.20 18.23
N PRO A 299 -16.36 -13.06 19.31
CA PRO A 299 -16.21 -14.13 20.32
C PRO A 299 -17.56 -14.59 20.93
N THR A 300 -18.59 -13.76 20.87
CA THR A 300 -19.97 -14.09 21.26
C THR A 300 -20.69 -15.01 20.28
N GLY A 301 -20.13 -15.25 19.09
CA GLY A 301 -20.74 -16.02 17.99
C GLY A 301 -21.57 -15.15 17.02
N GLU A 302 -21.82 -13.89 17.34
CA GLU A 302 -22.54 -12.95 16.49
C GLU A 302 -21.70 -12.55 15.26
N GLN A 303 -22.32 -12.43 14.10
CA GLN A 303 -21.70 -11.85 12.91
C GLN A 303 -22.05 -10.36 12.85
N PRO A 304 -21.06 -9.46 12.95
CA PRO A 304 -21.32 -8.03 12.84
C PRO A 304 -21.92 -7.69 11.48
N ASP A 305 -23.01 -6.96 11.50
CA ASP A 305 -23.68 -6.45 10.31
C ASP A 305 -24.19 -5.04 10.55
N ARG A 306 -24.45 -4.31 9.46
CA ARG A 306 -25.03 -2.97 9.48
C ARG A 306 -25.90 -2.83 8.25
N GLU A 307 -27.12 -2.35 8.40
CA GLU A 307 -27.98 -2.10 7.24
C GLU A 307 -27.35 -1.05 6.31
N PRO A 308 -27.39 -1.31 4.98
CA PRO A 308 -26.89 -0.33 4.01
C PRO A 308 -27.70 0.96 4.11
N ARG A 309 -27.03 2.09 4.07
CA ARG A 309 -27.71 3.37 3.86
C ARG A 309 -27.99 3.57 2.38
N PRO A 310 -29.11 4.22 2.02
CA PRO A 310 -29.51 4.36 0.60
C PRO A 310 -28.72 5.44 -0.17
N THR A 311 -27.72 6.05 0.41
CA THR A 311 -26.97 7.16 -0.22
C THR A 311 -25.48 6.87 -0.32
N ASP A 312 -24.89 7.14 -1.48
CA ASP A 312 -23.43 7.15 -1.71
C ASP A 312 -22.76 8.44 -1.18
N GLU A 313 -23.47 9.24 -0.38
CA GLU A 313 -22.95 10.49 0.15
C GLU A 313 -21.94 10.23 1.27
N LEU A 314 -20.92 11.09 1.33
CA LEU A 314 -19.92 11.05 2.40
C LEU A 314 -20.61 11.33 3.73
N ALA A 315 -20.68 10.34 4.62
CA ALA A 315 -21.19 10.49 5.97
C ALA A 315 -20.21 11.30 6.83
N GLU A 316 -20.72 12.26 7.58
CA GLU A 316 -19.94 13.11 8.51
C GLU A 316 -19.47 12.36 9.75
#